data_7197776cea41d0e7a5203ffd9427d3bc
#
_entry.id   7197776cea41d0e7a5203ffd9427d3bc
#
_cell.length_a   1.000
_cell.length_b   1.000
_cell.length_c   1.000
_cell.angle_alpha   90.00
_cell.angle_beta   90.00
_cell.angle_gamma   90.00
#
_symmetry.space_group_name_H-M   'P 1'
#
loop_
_entity.id
_entity.type
_entity.pdbx_description
1 polymer ?
#
loop_
_entity_poly.entity_id
_entity_poly.type
_entity_poly.pdbx_seq_one_letter_code
_entity_poly.pdbx_strand_id
1 'polypeptide(L)'
;LNNIKEGLKIGSATITPFTSILVTDDPKIQFLAAKNYCNEYLKIEKKFSPVHKNKYKNKKIKVAYLSSDFHNHATSHLMVDMLEKHNKDKFEYYCFSYGKNDNSEVSQRIRKNFDNFYFVNDKSDKEIASMIRDLEINITVDLKGHTKQNRLNIMSFRPSPIQVSYLGFPGTLGAQFIDYLI
;
A
#
# COMPACT_ATOMS: atom_id res chain seq x y z
N LEU A 1 30.03 0.67 -0.89
CA LEU A 1 29.07 0.14 0.12
C LEU A 1 29.29 0.78 1.49
N ASN A 2 30.56 1.02 1.93
CA ASN A 2 30.84 1.60 3.25
C ASN A 2 30.23 2.98 3.43
N ASN A 3 30.36 3.90 2.48
CA ASN A 3 29.76 5.24 2.55
C ASN A 3 28.22 5.19 2.63
N ILE A 4 27.60 4.23 1.94
CA ILE A 4 26.14 4.01 2.04
C ILE A 4 25.76 3.58 3.46
N LYS A 5 26.50 2.60 4.03
CA LYS A 5 26.25 2.11 5.39
C LYS A 5 26.42 3.20 6.44
N GLU A 6 27.43 4.05 6.30
CA GLU A 6 27.65 5.18 7.21
C GLU A 6 26.52 6.21 7.12
N GLY A 7 26.15 6.62 5.90
CA GLY A 7 25.02 7.53 5.69
C GLY A 7 23.72 7.00 6.29
N LEU A 8 23.43 5.71 6.10
CA LEU A 8 22.24 5.08 6.67
C LEU A 8 22.23 5.08 8.20
N LYS A 9 23.39 4.88 8.84
CA LYS A 9 23.53 4.90 10.32
C LYS A 9 23.22 6.28 10.92
N ILE A 10 23.54 7.35 10.24
CA ILE A 10 23.26 8.73 10.67
C ILE A 10 21.85 9.21 10.23
N GLY A 11 21.03 8.34 9.66
CA GLY A 11 19.64 8.64 9.34
C GLY A 11 19.39 9.20 7.93
N SER A 12 20.42 9.25 7.07
CA SER A 12 20.28 9.74 5.70
C SER A 12 19.72 8.67 4.74
N ALA A 13 18.83 9.07 3.83
CA ALA A 13 18.32 8.22 2.75
C ALA A 13 19.30 8.12 1.58
N THR A 14 20.52 7.63 1.84
CA THR A 14 21.60 7.53 0.84
C THR A 14 21.32 6.55 -0.28
N ILE A 15 20.33 5.70 -0.17
CA ILE A 15 19.93 4.69 -1.14
C ILE A 15 18.42 4.45 -1.05
N THR A 16 17.78 4.24 -2.20
CA THR A 16 16.35 3.90 -2.19
C THR A 16 16.11 2.50 -1.63
N PRO A 17 14.95 2.24 -1.01
CA PRO A 17 14.61 0.91 -0.49
C PRO A 17 14.69 -0.17 -1.58
N PHE A 18 14.22 0.12 -2.80
CA PHE A 18 14.28 -0.83 -3.91
C PHE A 18 15.74 -1.15 -4.31
N THR A 19 16.60 -0.13 -4.37
CA THR A 19 18.02 -0.36 -4.68
C THR A 19 18.72 -1.13 -3.55
N SER A 20 18.31 -0.93 -2.28
CA SER A 20 18.94 -1.62 -1.15
C SER A 20 18.81 -3.14 -1.25
N ILE A 21 17.68 -3.66 -1.72
CA ILE A 21 17.48 -5.12 -1.90
C ILE A 21 18.30 -5.71 -3.04
N LEU A 22 18.80 -4.88 -3.96
CA LEU A 22 19.66 -5.32 -5.07
C LEU A 22 21.15 -5.34 -4.71
N VAL A 23 21.57 -4.57 -3.71
CA VAL A 23 22.99 -4.37 -3.39
C VAL A 23 23.43 -5.00 -2.07
N THR A 24 22.50 -5.46 -1.24
CA THR A 24 22.82 -6.15 0.02
C THR A 24 21.70 -7.10 0.44
N ASP A 25 22.09 -8.21 1.04
CA ASP A 25 21.23 -9.21 1.68
C ASP A 25 21.07 -8.98 3.21
N ASP A 26 21.75 -7.95 3.76
CA ASP A 26 21.64 -7.60 5.17
C ASP A 26 20.28 -6.93 5.48
N PRO A 27 19.38 -7.63 6.19
CA PRO A 27 18.04 -7.11 6.48
C PRO A 27 18.05 -5.85 7.35
N LYS A 28 19.10 -5.62 8.15
CA LYS A 28 19.23 -4.41 8.97
C LYS A 28 19.53 -3.20 8.10
N ILE A 29 20.38 -3.37 7.09
CA ILE A 29 20.70 -2.31 6.13
C ILE A 29 19.46 -1.99 5.27
N GLN A 30 18.74 -3.00 4.78
CA GLN A 30 17.50 -2.81 4.04
C GLN A 30 16.43 -2.09 4.87
N PHE A 31 16.29 -2.47 6.15
CA PHE A 31 15.38 -1.78 7.08
C PHE A 31 15.76 -0.31 7.29
N LEU A 32 17.06 -0.02 7.52
CA LEU A 32 17.53 1.36 7.68
C LEU A 32 17.31 2.19 6.41
N ALA A 33 17.57 1.62 5.24
CA ALA A 33 17.30 2.29 3.96
C ALA A 33 15.80 2.66 3.83
N ALA A 34 14.91 1.71 4.10
CA ALA A 34 13.47 1.95 4.03
C ALA A 34 12.99 2.96 5.08
N LYS A 35 13.46 2.85 6.32
CA LYS A 35 13.11 3.76 7.42
C LYS A 35 13.55 5.19 7.13
N ASN A 36 14.82 5.38 6.73
CA ASN A 36 15.36 6.70 6.43
C ASN A 36 14.65 7.32 5.23
N TYR A 37 14.38 6.52 4.19
CA TYR A 37 13.61 6.96 3.03
C TYR A 37 12.20 7.44 3.42
N CYS A 38 11.50 6.68 4.26
CA CYS A 38 10.20 7.10 4.77
C CYS A 38 10.28 8.41 5.54
N ASN A 39 11.26 8.57 6.42
CA ASN A 39 11.44 9.78 7.23
C ASN A 39 11.75 11.03 6.39
N GLU A 40 12.51 10.86 5.31
CA GLU A 40 12.97 11.97 4.48
C GLU A 40 11.95 12.35 3.40
N TYR A 41 11.32 11.37 2.76
CA TYR A 41 10.49 11.62 1.56
C TYR A 41 8.99 11.49 1.78
N LEU A 42 8.53 10.77 2.82
CA LEU A 42 7.12 10.75 3.12
C LEU A 42 6.75 11.99 3.94
N LYS A 43 5.93 12.85 3.34
CA LYS A 43 5.34 13.99 4.05
C LYS A 43 4.29 13.46 5.00
N ILE A 44 4.71 13.13 6.23
CA ILE A 44 3.78 12.73 7.29
C ILE A 44 3.02 13.99 7.72
N GLU A 45 1.95 14.32 7.02
CA GLU A 45 1.00 15.34 7.43
C GLU A 45 0.29 14.89 8.72
N LYS A 46 -0.49 15.79 9.32
CA LYS A 46 -1.25 15.49 10.54
C LYS A 46 -2.10 14.23 10.34
N LYS A 47 -1.74 13.16 11.05
CA LYS A 47 -2.47 11.89 11.03
C LYS A 47 -3.93 12.11 11.44
N PHE A 48 -4.82 11.33 10.88
CA PHE A 48 -6.18 11.24 11.39
C PHE A 48 -6.17 10.68 12.83
N SER A 49 -7.19 11.02 13.60
CA SER A 49 -7.36 10.42 14.92
C SER A 49 -7.37 8.89 14.79
N PRO A 50 -6.66 8.16 15.66
CA PRO A 50 -6.61 6.70 15.61
C PRO A 50 -7.99 6.07 15.55
N VAL A 51 -8.16 5.07 14.70
CA VAL A 51 -9.36 4.25 14.67
C VAL A 51 -9.07 2.96 15.43
N HIS A 52 -9.82 2.71 16.51
CA HIS A 52 -9.72 1.45 17.21
C HIS A 52 -10.22 0.29 16.33
N LYS A 53 -9.57 -0.87 16.40
CA LYS A 53 -9.89 -2.07 15.60
C LYS A 53 -11.36 -2.49 15.70
N ASN A 54 -12.02 -2.19 16.81
CA ASN A 54 -13.43 -2.56 17.06
C ASN A 54 -14.42 -1.40 16.82
N LYS A 55 -14.00 -0.27 16.23
CA LYS A 55 -14.89 0.88 16.03
C LYS A 55 -15.96 0.59 15.00
N TYR A 56 -15.59 -0.07 13.92
CA TYR A 56 -16.52 -0.32 12.81
C TYR A 56 -17.27 -1.63 13.05
N LYS A 57 -18.60 -1.53 13.16
CA LYS A 57 -19.51 -2.68 13.34
C LYS A 57 -20.17 -3.05 12.01
N ASN A 58 -19.39 -3.14 10.97
CA ASN A 58 -19.86 -3.53 9.64
C ASN A 58 -20.38 -4.98 9.66
N LYS A 59 -21.43 -5.26 8.91
CA LYS A 59 -21.95 -6.63 8.73
C LYS A 59 -20.91 -7.55 8.08
N LYS A 60 -20.12 -7.01 7.13
CA LYS A 60 -18.97 -7.67 6.51
C LYS A 60 -17.69 -6.88 6.82
N ILE A 61 -16.56 -7.56 6.85
CA ILE A 61 -15.25 -6.90 6.96
C ILE A 61 -14.94 -6.22 5.64
N LYS A 62 -14.73 -4.91 5.66
CA LYS A 62 -14.40 -4.12 4.47
C LYS A 62 -12.89 -4.11 4.25
N VAL A 63 -12.47 -4.57 3.08
CA VAL A 63 -11.05 -4.64 2.68
C VAL A 63 -10.83 -3.75 1.46
N ALA A 64 -9.91 -2.80 1.55
CA ALA A 64 -9.54 -1.94 0.43
C ALA A 64 -8.15 -2.29 -0.10
N TYR A 65 -8.02 -2.41 -1.41
CA TYR A 65 -6.76 -2.58 -2.12
C TYR A 65 -6.37 -1.28 -2.83
N LEU A 66 -5.12 -0.86 -2.66
CA LEU A 66 -4.53 0.34 -3.25
C LEU A 66 -3.43 -0.04 -4.23
N SER A 67 -3.53 0.40 -5.47
CA SER A 67 -2.46 0.21 -6.46
C SER A 67 -2.59 1.14 -7.67
N SER A 68 -1.47 1.37 -8.35
CA SER A 68 -1.43 1.88 -9.72
C SER A 68 -1.54 0.78 -10.77
N ASP A 69 -1.52 -0.49 -10.39
CA ASP A 69 -1.21 -1.60 -11.30
C ASP A 69 -2.44 -2.45 -11.68
N PHE A 70 -3.68 -1.98 -11.44
CA PHE A 70 -4.92 -2.66 -11.84
C PHE A 70 -5.20 -2.55 -13.36
N HIS A 71 -4.15 -2.76 -14.16
CA HIS A 71 -4.14 -2.78 -15.61
C HIS A 71 -3.30 -3.96 -16.10
N ASN A 72 -2.96 -4.06 -17.39
CA ASN A 72 -2.06 -5.10 -17.88
C ASN A 72 -0.65 -4.94 -17.30
N HIS A 73 -0.44 -5.55 -16.15
CA HIS A 73 0.76 -5.46 -15.33
C HIS A 73 1.00 -6.78 -14.59
N ALA A 74 2.26 -7.10 -14.29
CA ALA A 74 2.64 -8.35 -13.59
C ALA A 74 1.84 -8.57 -12.30
N THR A 75 1.73 -7.56 -11.44
CA THR A 75 0.94 -7.63 -10.19
C THR A 75 -0.51 -8.04 -10.45
N SER A 76 -1.14 -7.51 -11.50
CA SER A 76 -2.51 -7.85 -11.88
C SER A 76 -2.66 -9.31 -12.27
N HIS A 77 -1.71 -9.83 -13.05
CA HIS A 77 -1.70 -11.25 -13.45
C HIS A 77 -1.49 -12.19 -12.27
N LEU A 78 -0.66 -11.78 -11.29
CA LEU A 78 -0.44 -12.57 -10.07
C LEU A 78 -1.66 -12.59 -9.14
N MET A 79 -2.49 -11.54 -9.16
CA MET A 79 -3.58 -11.37 -8.20
C MET A 79 -4.96 -11.78 -8.70
N VAL A 80 -5.20 -11.76 -10.00
CA VAL A 80 -6.55 -11.89 -10.55
C VAL A 80 -7.26 -13.15 -10.10
N ASP A 81 -6.59 -14.29 -10.10
CA ASP A 81 -7.17 -15.58 -9.68
C ASP A 81 -7.46 -15.62 -8.16
N MET A 82 -6.66 -14.94 -7.34
CA MET A 82 -6.92 -14.78 -5.92
C MET A 82 -8.16 -13.91 -5.71
N LEU A 83 -8.28 -12.78 -6.42
CA LEU A 83 -9.42 -11.88 -6.32
C LEU A 83 -10.74 -12.59 -6.73
N GLU A 84 -10.69 -13.45 -7.73
CA GLU A 84 -11.85 -14.26 -8.17
C GLU A 84 -12.33 -15.27 -7.10
N LYS A 85 -11.43 -15.66 -6.19
CA LYS A 85 -11.73 -16.61 -5.10
C LYS A 85 -12.04 -15.93 -3.76
N HIS A 86 -12.16 -14.62 -3.73
CA HIS A 86 -12.47 -13.89 -2.52
C HIS A 86 -13.83 -14.30 -1.92
N ASN A 87 -13.86 -14.50 -0.61
CA ASN A 87 -15.08 -14.84 0.12
C ASN A 87 -15.96 -13.59 0.32
N LYS A 88 -16.94 -13.41 -0.58
CA LYS A 88 -17.86 -12.28 -0.55
C LYS A 88 -18.97 -12.39 0.50
N ASP A 89 -19.13 -13.53 1.16
CA ASP A 89 -20.11 -13.66 2.25
C ASP A 89 -19.63 -12.98 3.53
N LYS A 90 -18.32 -13.05 3.79
CA LYS A 90 -17.69 -12.47 4.99
C LYS A 90 -17.05 -11.11 4.77
N PHE A 91 -16.65 -10.80 3.55
CA PHE A 91 -15.90 -9.60 3.19
C PHE A 91 -16.59 -8.79 2.11
N GLU A 92 -16.36 -7.49 2.13
CA GLU A 92 -16.73 -6.54 1.09
C GLU A 92 -15.44 -5.88 0.56
N TYR A 93 -15.21 -5.91 -0.75
CA TYR A 93 -13.95 -5.55 -1.36
C TYR A 93 -14.03 -4.23 -2.11
N TYR A 94 -13.10 -3.35 -1.81
CA TYR A 94 -12.95 -2.02 -2.35
C TYR A 94 -11.63 -1.91 -3.12
N CYS A 95 -11.64 -1.24 -4.26
CA CYS A 95 -10.45 -0.92 -5.02
C CYS A 95 -10.28 0.59 -5.14
N PHE A 96 -9.08 1.07 -4.85
CA PHE A 96 -8.63 2.44 -5.12
C PHE A 96 -7.50 2.39 -6.15
N SER A 97 -7.86 2.57 -7.42
CA SER A 97 -6.93 2.55 -8.55
C SER A 97 -6.46 3.97 -8.87
N TYR A 98 -5.16 4.18 -8.79
CA TYR A 98 -4.53 5.46 -9.17
C TYR A 98 -3.57 5.32 -10.36
N GLY A 99 -3.69 4.26 -11.11
CA GLY A 99 -2.95 4.01 -12.35
C GLY A 99 -3.80 4.25 -13.59
N LYS A 100 -3.25 3.83 -14.72
CA LYS A 100 -3.95 3.92 -16.00
C LYS A 100 -5.12 2.94 -16.09
N ASN A 101 -6.12 3.33 -16.85
CA ASN A 101 -7.20 2.45 -17.27
C ASN A 101 -6.94 2.03 -18.73
N ASP A 102 -6.47 0.81 -18.95
CA ASP A 102 -6.13 0.28 -20.28
C ASP A 102 -7.23 -0.62 -20.89
N ASN A 103 -8.30 -0.88 -20.14
CA ASN A 103 -9.39 -1.77 -20.51
C ASN A 103 -8.94 -3.18 -20.99
N SER A 104 -7.74 -3.61 -20.60
CA SER A 104 -7.24 -4.95 -20.89
C SER A 104 -8.13 -6.03 -20.26
N GLU A 105 -8.06 -7.26 -20.78
CA GLU A 105 -8.82 -8.40 -20.26
C GLU A 105 -8.60 -8.60 -18.76
N VAL A 106 -7.33 -8.59 -18.31
CA VAL A 106 -7.00 -8.73 -16.88
C VAL A 106 -7.57 -7.59 -16.05
N SER A 107 -7.55 -6.35 -16.55
CA SER A 107 -8.15 -5.19 -15.87
C SER A 107 -9.67 -5.36 -15.71
N GLN A 108 -10.35 -5.85 -16.75
CA GLN A 108 -11.79 -6.10 -16.70
C GLN A 108 -12.12 -7.24 -15.73
N ARG A 109 -11.34 -8.33 -15.72
CA ARG A 109 -11.49 -9.43 -14.75
C ARG A 109 -11.34 -8.92 -13.32
N ILE A 110 -10.29 -8.13 -13.04
CA ILE A 110 -10.05 -7.54 -11.71
C ILE A 110 -11.25 -6.71 -11.27
N ARG A 111 -11.74 -5.79 -12.11
CA ARG A 111 -12.86 -4.89 -11.75
C ARG A 111 -14.13 -5.64 -11.37
N LYS A 112 -14.46 -6.73 -12.06
CA LYS A 112 -15.65 -7.55 -11.77
C LYS A 112 -15.62 -8.19 -10.38
N ASN A 113 -14.42 -8.31 -9.78
CA ASN A 113 -14.24 -8.97 -8.50
C ASN A 113 -14.32 -8.03 -7.29
N PHE A 114 -14.29 -6.72 -7.51
CA PHE A 114 -14.54 -5.74 -6.46
C PHE A 114 -16.03 -5.38 -6.37
N ASP A 115 -16.51 -5.21 -5.14
CA ASP A 115 -17.87 -4.70 -4.90
C ASP A 115 -17.93 -3.20 -5.19
N ASN A 116 -16.81 -2.49 -4.96
CA ASN A 116 -16.66 -1.07 -5.23
C ASN A 116 -15.29 -0.79 -5.86
N PHE A 117 -15.26 -0.17 -7.03
CA PHE A 117 -14.05 0.17 -7.77
C PHE A 117 -13.97 1.67 -8.05
N TYR A 118 -12.97 2.34 -7.48
CA TYR A 118 -12.75 3.78 -7.61
C TYR A 118 -11.49 4.09 -8.41
N PHE A 119 -11.61 4.91 -9.45
CA PHE A 119 -10.46 5.59 -10.05
C PHE A 119 -10.22 6.89 -9.27
N VAL A 120 -9.02 7.02 -8.71
CA VAL A 120 -8.67 8.11 -7.80
C VAL A 120 -7.41 8.88 -8.24
N ASN A 121 -7.16 8.90 -9.54
CA ASN A 121 -5.99 9.58 -10.12
C ASN A 121 -6.01 11.09 -9.89
N ASP A 122 -7.19 11.68 -9.87
CA ASP A 122 -7.46 13.11 -9.69
C ASP A 122 -7.42 13.58 -8.23
N LYS A 123 -7.33 12.64 -7.28
CA LYS A 123 -7.41 12.92 -5.85
C LYS A 123 -6.03 12.97 -5.19
N SER A 124 -5.88 13.84 -4.22
CA SER A 124 -4.72 13.88 -3.32
C SER A 124 -4.68 12.65 -2.40
N ASP A 125 -3.51 12.35 -1.82
CA ASP A 125 -3.35 11.24 -0.86
C ASP A 125 -4.27 11.41 0.36
N LYS A 126 -4.48 12.64 0.82
CA LYS A 126 -5.36 12.97 1.92
C LYS A 126 -6.83 12.73 1.60
N GLU A 127 -7.28 13.11 0.40
CA GLU A 127 -8.65 12.85 -0.05
C GLU A 127 -8.93 11.36 -0.14
N ILE A 128 -7.99 10.56 -0.69
CA ILE A 128 -8.13 9.09 -0.73
C ILE A 128 -8.17 8.52 0.68
N ALA A 129 -7.28 8.97 1.56
CA ALA A 129 -7.29 8.54 2.95
C ALA A 129 -8.61 8.90 3.66
N SER A 130 -9.19 10.08 3.37
CA SER A 130 -10.51 10.47 3.89
C SER A 130 -11.62 9.55 3.36
N MET A 131 -11.63 9.25 2.06
CA MET A 131 -12.60 8.32 1.47
C MET A 131 -12.54 6.93 2.13
N ILE A 132 -11.33 6.39 2.35
CA ILE A 132 -11.14 5.11 3.04
C ILE A 132 -11.73 5.17 4.46
N ARG A 133 -11.53 6.28 5.16
CA ARG A 133 -12.04 6.51 6.52
C ARG A 133 -13.56 6.60 6.54
N ASP A 134 -14.15 7.37 5.62
CA ASP A 134 -15.60 7.62 5.55
C ASP A 134 -16.37 6.36 5.14
N LEU A 135 -15.75 5.51 4.32
CA LEU A 135 -16.28 4.19 3.96
C LEU A 135 -16.14 3.15 5.08
N GLU A 136 -15.53 3.51 6.21
CA GLU A 136 -15.29 2.62 7.36
C GLU A 136 -14.53 1.34 6.98
N ILE A 137 -13.49 1.46 6.16
CA ILE A 137 -12.64 0.34 5.76
C ILE A 137 -11.93 -0.23 6.99
N ASN A 138 -12.05 -1.53 7.20
CA ASN A 138 -11.41 -2.24 8.31
C ASN A 138 -9.93 -2.54 8.03
N ILE A 139 -9.61 -2.94 6.80
CA ILE A 139 -8.26 -3.34 6.39
C ILE A 139 -7.92 -2.64 5.08
N THR A 140 -6.80 -1.91 5.07
CA THR A 140 -6.27 -1.35 3.83
C THR A 140 -4.99 -2.08 3.43
N VAL A 141 -4.92 -2.54 2.18
CA VAL A 141 -3.82 -3.31 1.61
C VAL A 141 -3.12 -2.47 0.54
N ASP A 142 -1.89 -2.09 0.79
CA ASP A 142 -1.02 -1.47 -0.20
C ASP A 142 -0.32 -2.55 -1.04
N LEU A 143 -0.44 -2.43 -2.37
CA LEU A 143 0.14 -3.36 -3.33
C LEU A 143 1.37 -2.79 -4.03
N LYS A 144 1.92 -1.70 -3.55
CA LYS A 144 3.05 -1.02 -4.21
C LYS A 144 4.30 -0.98 -3.36
N GLY A 145 4.19 -0.70 -2.08
CA GLY A 145 5.35 -0.44 -1.23
C GLY A 145 6.25 0.64 -1.84
N HIS A 146 7.56 0.41 -1.85
CA HIS A 146 8.55 1.34 -2.41
C HIS A 146 8.82 1.16 -3.91
N THR A 147 7.84 0.72 -4.69
CA THR A 147 7.96 0.62 -6.15
C THR A 147 7.55 1.94 -6.84
N LYS A 148 7.83 2.03 -8.14
CA LYS A 148 7.48 3.21 -8.94
C LYS A 148 5.99 3.52 -8.89
N GLN A 149 5.63 4.80 -8.85
CA GLN A 149 4.25 5.28 -8.78
C GLN A 149 3.51 4.83 -7.50
N ASN A 150 4.22 4.52 -6.42
CA ASN A 150 3.55 4.30 -5.14
C ASN A 150 2.93 5.60 -4.60
N ARG A 151 1.94 5.43 -3.74
CA ARG A 151 1.28 6.52 -3.00
C ARG A 151 1.22 6.16 -1.51
N LEU A 152 2.37 5.76 -0.97
CA LEU A 152 2.49 5.27 0.41
C LEU A 152 2.08 6.34 1.45
N ASN A 153 2.10 7.62 1.07
CA ASN A 153 1.56 8.71 1.89
C ASN A 153 0.09 8.51 2.27
N ILE A 154 -0.73 7.86 1.45
CA ILE A 154 -2.12 7.54 1.81
C ILE A 154 -2.17 6.76 3.12
N MET A 155 -1.28 5.77 3.27
CA MET A 155 -1.19 4.91 4.46
C MET A 155 -0.66 5.68 5.68
N SER A 156 0.15 6.73 5.48
CA SER A 156 0.70 7.55 6.57
C SER A 156 -0.37 8.30 7.37
N PHE A 157 -1.52 8.61 6.76
CA PHE A 157 -2.69 9.19 7.46
C PHE A 157 -3.40 8.21 8.40
N ARG A 158 -3.07 6.92 8.37
CA ARG A 158 -3.76 5.88 9.15
C ARG A 158 -5.27 5.86 8.86
N PRO A 159 -5.69 5.70 7.59
CA PRO A 159 -7.12 5.75 7.23
C PRO A 159 -7.93 4.59 7.79
N SER A 160 -7.34 3.43 8.01
CA SER A 160 -8.01 2.22 8.54
C SER A 160 -7.35 1.70 9.82
N PRO A 161 -8.08 0.88 10.61
CA PRO A 161 -7.54 0.26 11.82
C PRO A 161 -6.36 -0.68 11.57
N ILE A 162 -6.38 -1.39 10.42
CA ILE A 162 -5.34 -2.34 10.02
C ILE A 162 -4.81 -1.95 8.66
N GLN A 163 -3.48 -1.88 8.55
CA GLN A 163 -2.78 -1.54 7.32
C GLN A 163 -1.75 -2.60 6.98
N VAL A 164 -1.82 -3.08 5.75
CA VAL A 164 -1.05 -4.24 5.26
C VAL A 164 -0.27 -3.84 4.02
N SER A 165 0.96 -4.30 3.89
CA SER A 165 1.69 -4.32 2.62
C SER A 165 1.70 -5.74 2.08
N TYR A 166 1.39 -5.89 0.79
CA TYR A 166 1.31 -7.18 0.14
C TYR A 166 1.88 -7.15 -1.28
N LEU A 167 2.66 -8.15 -1.64
CA LEU A 167 3.09 -8.55 -2.97
C LEU A 167 4.02 -7.56 -3.71
N GLY A 168 3.64 -6.28 -3.86
CA GLY A 168 4.27 -5.38 -4.84
C GLY A 168 5.72 -4.99 -4.57
N PHE A 169 6.17 -5.04 -3.31
CA PHE A 169 7.54 -4.74 -2.91
C PHE A 169 8.11 -5.87 -2.03
N PRO A 170 9.17 -6.58 -2.48
CA PRO A 170 9.69 -7.76 -1.79
C PRO A 170 10.67 -7.39 -0.66
N GLY A 171 10.30 -6.44 0.19
CA GLY A 171 11.15 -5.98 1.29
C GLY A 171 10.38 -5.23 2.37
N THR A 172 11.07 -4.91 3.45
CA THR A 172 10.48 -4.12 4.53
C THR A 172 10.16 -2.69 4.06
N LEU A 173 9.00 -2.17 4.45
CA LEU A 173 8.66 -0.78 4.18
C LEU A 173 9.35 0.22 5.12
N GLY A 174 9.85 -0.23 6.28
CA GLY A 174 10.45 0.66 7.30
C GLY A 174 9.48 1.69 7.86
N ALA A 175 8.17 1.53 7.63
CA ALA A 175 7.12 2.49 7.92
C ALA A 175 6.30 2.06 9.14
N GLN A 176 6.29 2.88 10.20
CA GLN A 176 5.57 2.59 11.45
C GLN A 176 4.04 2.55 11.30
N PHE A 177 3.50 3.02 10.20
CA PHE A 177 2.07 3.01 9.95
C PHE A 177 1.59 1.75 9.21
N ILE A 178 2.47 0.82 8.89
CA ILE A 178 2.12 -0.50 8.35
C ILE A 178 2.16 -1.51 9.50
N ASP A 179 1.06 -2.23 9.68
CA ASP A 179 0.90 -3.20 10.78
C ASP A 179 1.41 -4.60 10.41
N TYR A 180 1.25 -4.99 9.13
CA TYR A 180 1.61 -6.32 8.64
C TYR A 180 2.24 -6.27 7.25
N LEU A 181 3.19 -7.17 7.02
CA LEU A 181 3.75 -7.52 5.72
C LEU A 181 3.38 -8.98 5.43
N ILE A 182 2.81 -9.23 4.26
CA ILE A 182 2.37 -10.56 3.80
C ILE A 182 3.05 -10.89 2.47
#